data_bbd5379fa5b22b94c22d1366375e887f
#
_entry.id   bbd5379fa5b22b94c22d1366375e887f
#
_cell.length_a   1.000
_cell.length_b   1.000
_cell.length_c   1.000
_cell.angle_alpha   90.00
_cell.angle_beta   90.00
_cell.angle_gamma   90.00
#
_symmetry.space_group_name_H-M   'P 1'
#
loop_
_entity.id
_entity.type
_entity.pdbx_description
1 polymer ?
#
loop_
_entity_poly.entity_id
_entity_poly.type
_entity_poly.pdbx_seq_one_letter_code
_entity_poly.pdbx_strand_id
1 'polypeptide(L)'
;MSQNMNDSGDKYAAAAQKFQETFDKYYNDEAFKQADEYARQKATEDAERNAEKMQGIAEKQSLRAGNMASANALKAGRTAGMSKAQAGLKAGEAGADTTANSYKNVYNDVYNNTYQNTYSGLRGDKLNQNANAVNAQAGTLAASQQEDQNAYNRAWGNLGGWSSLFTGLLTSDERLKRFKDISFDDDEEEDDLKVYYKKEKK
;
A
#
# COMPACT_ATOMS: atom_id res chain seq x y z
N MET A 1 15.98 38.11 -36.41
CA MET A 1 15.56 36.70 -36.48
C MET A 1 16.44 35.77 -35.61
N SER A 2 17.75 35.98 -35.51
CA SER A 2 18.63 35.10 -34.73
C SER A 2 18.43 35.13 -33.18
N GLN A 3 18.04 36.26 -32.58
CA GLN A 3 17.84 36.37 -31.15
C GLN A 3 16.61 35.59 -30.66
N ASN A 4 15.50 35.59 -31.40
CA ASN A 4 14.29 34.81 -31.02
C ASN A 4 14.49 33.30 -31.12
N MET A 5 15.38 32.83 -31.99
CA MET A 5 15.69 31.40 -32.12
C MET A 5 16.57 30.88 -30.97
N ASN A 6 17.48 31.72 -30.44
CA ASN A 6 18.28 31.34 -29.27
C ASN A 6 17.43 31.29 -28.00
N ASP A 7 16.50 32.26 -27.81
CA ASP A 7 15.63 32.33 -26.66
C ASP A 7 14.67 31.11 -26.54
N SER A 8 14.18 30.58 -27.67
CA SER A 8 13.29 29.42 -27.65
C SER A 8 14.04 28.12 -27.40
N GLY A 9 15.26 27.97 -27.98
CA GLY A 9 16.14 26.84 -27.70
C GLY A 9 16.55 26.74 -26.24
N ASP A 10 16.84 27.89 -25.59
CA ASP A 10 17.18 27.96 -24.17
C ASP A 10 16.00 27.59 -23.27
N LYS A 11 14.78 28.03 -23.62
CA LYS A 11 13.55 27.65 -22.90
C LYS A 11 13.27 26.16 -22.98
N TYR A 12 13.44 25.58 -24.16
CA TYR A 12 13.28 24.14 -24.35
C TYR A 12 14.33 23.35 -23.56
N ALA A 13 15.60 23.73 -23.63
CA ALA A 13 16.65 23.08 -22.86
C ALA A 13 16.38 23.12 -21.33
N ALA A 14 15.93 24.29 -20.83
CA ALA A 14 15.57 24.44 -19.44
C ALA A 14 14.33 23.58 -19.05
N ALA A 15 13.35 23.45 -19.94
CA ALA A 15 12.19 22.59 -19.72
C ALA A 15 12.57 21.10 -19.72
N ALA A 16 13.45 20.69 -20.64
CA ALA A 16 13.96 19.33 -20.72
C ALA A 16 14.78 18.96 -19.48
N GLN A 17 15.63 19.86 -19.01
CA GLN A 17 16.39 19.66 -17.79
C GLN A 17 15.48 19.51 -16.58
N LYS A 18 14.48 20.39 -16.39
CA LYS A 18 13.51 20.29 -15.30
C LYS A 18 12.69 19.01 -15.36
N PHE A 19 12.31 18.58 -16.57
CA PHE A 19 11.63 17.31 -16.74
C PHE A 19 12.53 16.15 -16.29
N GLN A 20 13.79 16.12 -16.73
CA GLN A 20 14.74 15.08 -16.33
C GLN A 20 14.95 15.06 -14.81
N GLU A 21 15.21 16.22 -14.19
CA GLU A 21 15.37 16.34 -12.74
C GLU A 21 14.11 15.85 -11.98
N THR A 22 12.92 16.20 -12.49
CA THR A 22 11.65 15.76 -11.88
C THR A 22 11.45 14.26 -12.05
N PHE A 23 11.75 13.75 -13.23
CA PHE A 23 11.68 12.32 -13.51
C PHE A 23 12.62 11.53 -12.60
N ASP A 24 13.89 11.92 -12.53
CA ASP A 24 14.90 11.27 -11.69
C ASP A 24 14.55 11.35 -10.22
N LYS A 25 13.92 12.43 -9.77
CA LYS A 25 13.46 12.62 -8.40
C LYS A 25 12.30 11.68 -8.03
N TYR A 26 11.33 11.51 -8.91
CA TYR A 26 10.07 10.84 -8.57
C TYR A 26 9.93 9.42 -9.15
N TYR A 27 10.79 9.02 -10.07
CA TYR A 27 10.78 7.71 -10.73
C TYR A 27 12.07 6.91 -10.52
N ASN A 28 12.74 7.11 -9.40
CA ASN A 28 13.87 6.28 -8.99
C ASN A 28 13.44 5.31 -7.87
N ASP A 29 14.28 4.30 -7.62
CA ASP A 29 14.01 3.30 -6.59
C ASP A 29 13.91 3.91 -5.18
N GLU A 30 14.60 5.00 -4.91
CA GLU A 30 14.55 5.72 -3.63
C GLU A 30 13.20 6.40 -3.41
N ALA A 31 12.62 7.04 -4.44
CA ALA A 31 11.30 7.66 -4.35
C ALA A 31 10.20 6.62 -4.09
N PHE A 32 10.32 5.43 -4.68
CA PHE A 32 9.39 4.32 -4.42
C PHE A 32 9.54 3.78 -2.99
N LYS A 33 10.77 3.62 -2.49
CA LYS A 33 11.01 3.23 -1.10
C LYS A 33 10.44 4.23 -0.10
N GLN A 34 10.70 5.52 -0.32
CA GLN A 34 10.16 6.58 0.55
C GLN A 34 8.64 6.61 0.56
N ALA A 35 7.98 6.37 -0.59
CA ALA A 35 6.53 6.26 -0.66
C ALA A 35 6.02 5.05 0.13
N ASP A 36 6.71 3.93 0.03
CA ASP A 36 6.37 2.69 0.74
C ASP A 36 6.57 2.85 2.26
N GLU A 37 7.72 3.35 2.68
CA GLU A 37 8.03 3.60 4.10
C GLU A 37 7.04 4.58 4.75
N TYR A 38 6.72 5.68 4.07
CA TYR A 38 5.71 6.62 4.54
C TYR A 38 4.34 5.95 4.70
N ALA A 39 3.92 5.18 3.71
CA ALA A 39 2.64 4.48 3.74
C ALA A 39 2.60 3.44 4.87
N ARG A 40 3.67 2.67 5.08
CA ARG A 40 3.79 1.69 6.18
C ARG A 40 3.71 2.36 7.54
N GLN A 41 4.48 3.41 7.76
CA GLN A 41 4.47 4.13 9.04
C GLN A 41 3.08 4.66 9.37
N LYS A 42 2.44 5.34 8.42
CA LYS A 42 1.09 5.90 8.63
C LYS A 42 0.01 4.83 8.78
N ALA A 43 0.12 3.74 8.03
CA ALA A 43 -0.79 2.62 8.16
C ALA A 43 -0.69 1.96 9.55
N THR A 44 0.52 1.82 10.08
CA THR A 44 0.75 1.31 11.44
C THR A 44 0.12 2.23 12.48
N GLU A 45 0.43 3.54 12.43
CA GLU A 45 -0.13 4.54 13.36
C GLU A 45 -1.67 4.54 13.36
N ASP A 46 -2.28 4.47 12.18
CA ASP A 46 -3.73 4.49 12.04
C ASP A 46 -4.36 3.15 12.46
N ALA A 47 -3.71 2.02 12.18
CA ALA A 47 -4.16 0.70 12.60
C ALA A 47 -4.14 0.57 14.13
N GLU A 48 -3.06 0.99 14.78
CA GLU A 48 -2.94 1.00 16.25
C GLU A 48 -4.03 1.87 16.87
N ARG A 49 -4.16 3.12 16.40
CA ARG A 49 -5.18 4.05 16.90
C ARG A 49 -6.60 3.51 16.73
N ASN A 50 -6.88 2.84 15.62
CA ASN A 50 -8.21 2.29 15.36
C ASN A 50 -8.47 1.03 16.19
N ALA A 51 -7.47 0.17 16.35
CA ALA A 51 -7.56 -1.00 17.22
C ALA A 51 -7.79 -0.59 18.69
N GLU A 52 -7.10 0.44 19.19
CA GLU A 52 -7.32 1.00 20.53
C GLU A 52 -8.77 1.53 20.69
N LYS A 53 -9.27 2.29 19.72
CA LYS A 53 -10.67 2.79 19.77
C LYS A 53 -11.70 1.66 19.79
N MET A 54 -11.41 0.55 19.15
CA MET A 54 -12.29 -0.60 19.07
C MET A 54 -12.12 -1.58 20.24
N GLN A 55 -11.14 -1.36 21.12
CA GLN A 55 -10.85 -2.25 22.25
C GLN A 55 -12.09 -2.55 23.09
N GLY A 56 -12.84 -1.54 23.50
CA GLY A 56 -14.04 -1.74 24.31
C GLY A 56 -15.17 -2.53 23.62
N ILE A 57 -15.23 -2.48 22.29
CA ILE A 57 -16.15 -3.29 21.48
C ILE A 57 -15.65 -4.73 21.43
N ALA A 58 -14.36 -4.92 21.17
CA ALA A 58 -13.71 -6.23 21.14
C ALA A 58 -13.89 -6.96 22.49
N GLU A 59 -13.68 -6.27 23.61
CA GLU A 59 -13.90 -6.79 24.96
C GLU A 59 -15.35 -7.27 25.16
N LYS A 60 -16.34 -6.45 24.80
CA LYS A 60 -17.75 -6.82 24.93
C LYS A 60 -18.14 -8.01 24.06
N GLN A 61 -17.64 -8.06 22.82
CA GLN A 61 -17.91 -9.16 21.90
C GLN A 61 -17.25 -10.46 22.37
N SER A 62 -16.00 -10.40 22.82
CA SER A 62 -15.27 -11.56 23.33
C SER A 62 -15.87 -12.12 24.60
N LEU A 63 -16.30 -11.27 25.55
CA LEU A 63 -17.03 -11.71 26.76
C LEU A 63 -18.35 -12.40 26.38
N ARG A 64 -19.10 -11.92 25.42
CA ARG A 64 -20.31 -12.58 24.93
C ARG A 64 -20.01 -13.96 24.37
N ALA A 65 -18.99 -14.05 23.50
CA ALA A 65 -18.56 -15.32 22.92
C ALA A 65 -18.11 -16.32 23.98
N GLY A 66 -17.34 -15.89 24.98
CA GLY A 66 -16.90 -16.69 26.09
C GLY A 66 -18.06 -17.18 26.96
N ASN A 67 -19.01 -16.32 27.28
CA ASN A 67 -20.20 -16.70 28.05
C ASN A 67 -21.04 -17.75 27.30
N MET A 68 -21.19 -17.61 25.98
CA MET A 68 -21.89 -18.63 25.18
C MET A 68 -21.12 -19.96 25.14
N ALA A 69 -19.81 -19.93 25.01
CA ALA A 69 -18.97 -21.13 25.05
C ALA A 69 -19.03 -21.83 26.41
N SER A 70 -18.96 -21.08 27.49
CA SER A 70 -19.16 -21.59 28.85
C SER A 70 -20.51 -22.29 29.01
N ALA A 71 -21.59 -21.64 28.59
CA ALA A 71 -22.95 -22.21 28.73
C ALA A 71 -23.08 -23.51 27.91
N ASN A 72 -22.55 -23.54 26.68
CA ASN A 72 -22.56 -24.72 25.83
C ASN A 72 -21.72 -25.86 26.41
N ALA A 73 -20.52 -25.57 26.93
CA ALA A 73 -19.64 -26.56 27.52
C ALA A 73 -20.26 -27.14 28.83
N LEU A 74 -20.93 -26.31 29.66
CA LEU A 74 -21.64 -26.74 30.84
C LEU A 74 -22.79 -27.69 30.48
N LYS A 75 -23.58 -27.34 29.45
CA LYS A 75 -24.68 -28.20 28.97
C LYS A 75 -24.14 -29.52 28.44
N ALA A 76 -23.10 -29.51 27.62
CA ALA A 76 -22.48 -30.70 27.07
C ALA A 76 -21.88 -31.60 28.15
N GLY A 77 -21.21 -31.04 29.15
CA GLY A 77 -20.65 -31.78 30.28
C GLY A 77 -21.72 -32.49 31.10
N ARG A 78 -22.86 -31.83 31.36
CA ARG A 78 -24.01 -32.43 32.07
C ARG A 78 -24.64 -33.56 31.26
N THR A 79 -24.81 -33.37 29.95
CA THR A 79 -25.34 -34.41 29.05
C THR A 79 -24.42 -35.62 28.97
N ALA A 80 -23.11 -35.42 29.07
CA ALA A 80 -22.11 -36.49 29.13
C ALA A 80 -21.98 -37.17 30.52
N GLY A 81 -22.81 -36.83 31.47
CA GLY A 81 -22.81 -37.45 32.81
C GLY A 81 -21.70 -36.96 33.74
N MET A 82 -21.03 -35.87 33.44
CA MET A 82 -20.02 -35.26 34.30
C MET A 82 -20.63 -34.74 35.61
N SER A 83 -19.85 -34.79 36.69
CA SER A 83 -20.23 -34.11 37.92
C SER A 83 -20.39 -32.61 37.71
N LYS A 84 -21.18 -31.93 38.53
CA LYS A 84 -21.39 -30.49 38.45
C LYS A 84 -20.08 -29.71 38.52
N ALA A 85 -19.13 -30.15 39.34
CA ALA A 85 -17.82 -29.54 39.50
C ALA A 85 -16.98 -29.70 38.25
N GLN A 86 -16.89 -30.89 37.66
CA GLN A 86 -16.15 -31.17 36.43
C GLN A 86 -16.72 -30.41 35.22
N ALA A 87 -18.04 -30.39 35.06
CA ALA A 87 -18.71 -29.64 34.01
C ALA A 87 -18.49 -28.14 34.20
N GLY A 88 -18.47 -27.61 35.42
CA GLY A 88 -18.18 -26.22 35.73
C GLY A 88 -16.75 -25.81 35.38
N LEU A 89 -15.76 -26.64 35.71
CA LEU A 89 -14.36 -26.40 35.36
C LEU A 89 -14.17 -26.32 33.84
N LYS A 90 -14.67 -27.33 33.12
CA LYS A 90 -14.60 -27.33 31.63
C LYS A 90 -15.30 -26.13 30.99
N ALA A 91 -16.42 -25.71 31.57
CA ALA A 91 -17.14 -24.52 31.10
C ALA A 91 -16.31 -23.24 31.33
N GLY A 92 -15.64 -23.14 32.49
CA GLY A 92 -14.75 -22.02 32.79
C GLY A 92 -13.58 -21.93 31.81
N GLU A 93 -12.91 -23.04 31.58
CA GLU A 93 -11.80 -23.13 30.60
C GLU A 93 -12.28 -22.74 29.18
N ALA A 94 -13.32 -23.37 28.67
CA ALA A 94 -13.87 -23.07 27.34
C ALA A 94 -14.30 -21.61 27.20
N GLY A 95 -14.86 -21.01 28.24
CA GLY A 95 -15.22 -19.60 28.23
C GLY A 95 -14.02 -18.67 28.20
N ALA A 96 -13.01 -18.96 29.03
CA ALA A 96 -11.77 -18.17 29.07
C ALA A 96 -11.02 -18.22 27.75
N ASP A 97 -10.82 -19.42 27.22
CA ASP A 97 -10.13 -19.60 25.92
C ASP A 97 -10.87 -18.92 24.76
N THR A 98 -12.20 -19.08 24.70
CA THR A 98 -13.01 -18.43 23.68
C THR A 98 -12.97 -16.91 23.81
N THR A 99 -13.00 -16.38 25.04
CA THR A 99 -12.88 -14.93 25.26
C THR A 99 -11.54 -14.41 24.75
N ALA A 100 -10.44 -15.06 25.13
CA ALA A 100 -9.10 -14.65 24.74
C ALA A 100 -8.91 -14.70 23.22
N ASN A 101 -9.29 -15.83 22.59
CA ASN A 101 -9.16 -16.02 21.12
C ASN A 101 -10.08 -15.05 20.36
N SER A 102 -11.32 -14.86 20.81
CA SER A 102 -12.23 -13.90 20.17
C SER A 102 -11.72 -12.48 20.26
N TYR A 103 -11.17 -12.07 21.40
CA TYR A 103 -10.56 -10.76 21.57
C TYR A 103 -9.38 -10.56 20.59
N LYS A 104 -8.45 -11.52 20.56
CA LYS A 104 -7.30 -11.49 19.66
C LYS A 104 -7.73 -11.39 18.19
N ASN A 105 -8.72 -12.17 17.78
CA ASN A 105 -9.23 -12.16 16.41
C ASN A 105 -9.86 -10.81 16.05
N VAL A 106 -10.74 -10.27 16.87
CA VAL A 106 -11.37 -8.95 16.60
C VAL A 106 -10.33 -7.86 16.56
N TYR A 107 -9.35 -7.87 17.46
CA TYR A 107 -8.26 -6.89 17.46
C TYR A 107 -7.43 -6.99 16.17
N ASN A 108 -7.00 -8.19 15.81
CA ASN A 108 -6.20 -8.43 14.62
C ASN A 108 -6.96 -8.06 13.33
N ASP A 109 -8.25 -8.40 13.25
CA ASP A 109 -9.08 -8.06 12.09
C ASP A 109 -9.19 -6.54 11.90
N VAL A 110 -9.42 -5.79 12.98
CA VAL A 110 -9.48 -4.33 12.93
C VAL A 110 -8.12 -3.75 12.54
N TYR A 111 -7.06 -4.23 13.17
CA TYR A 111 -5.70 -3.79 12.88
C TYR A 111 -5.34 -4.05 11.41
N ASN A 112 -5.45 -5.29 10.95
CA ASN A 112 -5.07 -5.70 9.60
C ASN A 112 -5.91 -4.98 8.53
N ASN A 113 -7.23 -4.90 8.69
CA ASN A 113 -8.09 -4.19 7.76
C ASN A 113 -7.74 -2.70 7.67
N THR A 114 -7.51 -2.05 8.81
CA THR A 114 -7.12 -0.64 8.83
C THR A 114 -5.75 -0.45 8.18
N TYR A 115 -4.78 -1.29 8.57
CA TYR A 115 -3.43 -1.24 8.01
C TYR A 115 -3.45 -1.39 6.48
N GLN A 116 -4.07 -2.44 5.95
CA GLN A 116 -4.10 -2.70 4.51
C GLN A 116 -4.79 -1.57 3.73
N ASN A 117 -5.94 -1.08 4.22
CA ASN A 117 -6.67 -0.01 3.56
C ASN A 117 -5.87 1.30 3.57
N THR A 118 -5.29 1.67 4.71
CA THR A 118 -4.49 2.90 4.82
C THR A 118 -3.19 2.78 4.01
N TYR A 119 -2.50 1.66 4.10
CA TYR A 119 -1.26 1.43 3.36
C TYR A 119 -1.47 1.50 1.85
N SER A 120 -2.43 0.77 1.31
CA SER A 120 -2.70 0.76 -0.13
C SER A 120 -3.17 2.11 -0.64
N GLY A 121 -4.02 2.81 0.13
CA GLY A 121 -4.48 4.15 -0.20
C GLY A 121 -3.33 5.17 -0.24
N LEU A 122 -2.59 5.30 0.85
CA LEU A 122 -1.50 6.28 0.95
C LEU A 122 -0.37 6.04 -0.03
N ARG A 123 -0.02 4.77 -0.25
CA ARG A 123 0.98 4.41 -1.25
C ARG A 123 0.52 4.78 -2.65
N GLY A 124 -0.72 4.43 -3.00
CA GLY A 124 -1.32 4.80 -4.27
C GLY A 124 -1.38 6.32 -4.48
N ASP A 125 -1.81 7.06 -3.46
CA ASP A 125 -1.86 8.53 -3.51
C ASP A 125 -0.48 9.15 -3.70
N LYS A 126 0.53 8.63 -3.02
CA LYS A 126 1.90 9.14 -3.15
C LYS A 126 2.48 8.88 -4.54
N LEU A 127 2.26 7.68 -5.08
CA LEU A 127 2.67 7.34 -6.44
C LEU A 127 1.94 8.18 -7.49
N ASN A 128 0.63 8.43 -7.28
CA ASN A 128 -0.15 9.32 -8.15
C ASN A 128 0.34 10.77 -8.08
N GLN A 129 0.71 11.27 -6.90
CA GLN A 129 1.32 12.60 -6.76
C GLN A 129 2.63 12.71 -7.52
N ASN A 130 3.49 11.69 -7.42
CA ASN A 130 4.74 11.63 -8.18
C ASN A 130 4.47 11.61 -9.69
N ALA A 131 3.54 10.78 -10.15
CA ALA A 131 3.14 10.72 -11.55
C ALA A 131 2.58 12.06 -12.05
N ASN A 132 1.74 12.72 -11.26
CA ASN A 132 1.18 14.04 -11.61
C ASN A 132 2.28 15.12 -11.72
N ALA A 133 3.27 15.10 -10.82
CA ALA A 133 4.40 16.02 -10.90
C ALA A 133 5.21 15.84 -12.18
N VAL A 134 5.47 14.59 -12.57
CA VAL A 134 6.17 14.30 -13.83
C VAL A 134 5.32 14.66 -15.05
N ASN A 135 4.02 14.36 -15.04
CA ASN A 135 3.09 14.71 -16.11
C ASN A 135 2.97 16.22 -16.30
N ALA A 136 2.98 17.01 -15.22
CA ALA A 136 2.97 18.47 -15.30
C ALA A 136 4.22 18.99 -15.99
N GLN A 137 5.40 18.44 -15.70
CA GLN A 137 6.64 18.82 -16.37
C GLN A 137 6.68 18.34 -17.83
N ALA A 138 6.12 17.15 -18.11
CA ALA A 138 5.96 16.68 -19.48
C ALA A 138 5.05 17.62 -20.31
N GLY A 139 3.96 18.11 -19.70
CA GLY A 139 3.10 19.12 -20.33
C GLY A 139 3.84 20.44 -20.62
N THR A 140 4.66 20.91 -19.68
CA THR A 140 5.50 22.10 -19.88
C THR A 140 6.53 21.89 -20.98
N LEU A 141 7.15 20.72 -21.03
CA LEU A 141 8.08 20.36 -22.09
C LEU A 141 7.38 20.32 -23.45
N ALA A 142 6.20 19.70 -23.53
CA ALA A 142 5.41 19.65 -24.78
C ALA A 142 4.97 21.05 -25.24
N ALA A 143 4.57 21.94 -24.34
CA ALA A 143 4.22 23.32 -24.65
C ALA A 143 5.43 24.11 -25.20
N SER A 144 6.61 23.96 -24.57
CA SER A 144 7.84 24.61 -25.07
C SER A 144 8.30 24.08 -26.43
N GLN A 145 7.90 22.86 -26.78
CA GLN A 145 8.13 22.29 -28.12
C GLN A 145 7.26 22.92 -29.20
N GLN A 146 6.00 23.23 -28.88
CA GLN A 146 5.09 23.88 -29.84
C GLN A 146 5.53 25.30 -30.19
N GLU A 147 6.20 25.97 -29.26
CA GLU A 147 6.73 27.32 -29.49
C GLU A 147 7.97 27.32 -30.40
N ASP A 148 8.66 26.18 -30.52
CA ASP A 148 9.90 26.09 -31.31
C ASP A 148 10.03 24.82 -32.18
N GLN A 149 9.16 24.71 -33.16
CA GLN A 149 9.17 23.59 -34.13
C GLN A 149 10.52 23.41 -34.88
N ASN A 150 11.34 24.43 -34.95
CA ASN A 150 12.63 24.36 -35.64
C ASN A 150 13.78 23.85 -34.75
N ALA A 151 13.77 24.16 -33.45
CA ALA A 151 14.68 23.55 -32.47
C ALA A 151 14.32 22.09 -32.19
N TYR A 152 13.03 21.76 -32.23
CA TYR A 152 12.49 20.44 -32.11
C TYR A 152 13.15 19.40 -33.01
N ASN A 153 13.28 19.69 -34.31
CA ASN A 153 13.85 18.73 -35.28
C ASN A 153 15.34 18.41 -35.04
N ARG A 154 16.09 19.28 -34.36
CA ARG A 154 17.49 19.04 -34.03
C ARG A 154 17.67 18.34 -32.66
N ALA A 155 16.83 18.65 -31.65
CA ALA A 155 16.93 18.07 -30.32
C ALA A 155 16.24 16.68 -30.21
N TRP A 156 15.14 16.47 -30.97
CA TRP A 156 14.38 15.22 -30.96
C TRP A 156 15.03 14.07 -31.70
N GLY A 157 15.97 14.34 -32.61
CA GLY A 157 16.76 13.26 -33.21
C GLY A 157 17.45 12.40 -32.14
N ASN A 158 17.76 13.02 -31.00
CA ASN A 158 18.36 12.34 -29.83
C ASN A 158 17.34 11.94 -28.75
N LEU A 159 16.13 12.54 -28.72
CA LEU A 159 15.12 12.33 -27.68
C LEU A 159 13.89 11.54 -28.17
N GLY A 160 13.81 11.22 -29.45
CA GLY A 160 12.68 10.47 -30.04
C GLY A 160 12.42 9.10 -29.40
N GLY A 161 13.41 8.57 -28.68
CA GLY A 161 13.24 7.40 -27.83
C GLY A 161 12.48 7.65 -26.50
N TRP A 162 12.45 8.91 -26.03
CA TRP A 162 11.92 9.23 -24.70
C TRP A 162 10.40 9.35 -24.67
N SER A 163 9.77 9.85 -25.73
CA SER A 163 8.30 9.90 -25.79
C SER A 163 7.68 8.50 -25.87
N SER A 164 8.32 7.57 -26.58
CA SER A 164 7.90 6.17 -26.61
C SER A 164 8.19 5.45 -25.29
N LEU A 165 9.29 5.78 -24.62
CA LEU A 165 9.59 5.33 -23.26
C LEU A 165 8.55 5.86 -22.25
N PHE A 166 8.14 7.12 -22.41
CA PHE A 166 7.18 7.77 -21.53
C PHE A 166 5.78 7.19 -21.69
N THR A 167 5.30 7.03 -22.91
CA THR A 167 4.02 6.36 -23.19
C THR A 167 4.09 4.89 -22.77
N GLY A 168 5.22 4.22 -22.97
CA GLY A 168 5.47 2.85 -22.50
C GLY A 168 5.51 2.72 -20.97
N LEU A 169 6.13 3.69 -20.26
CA LEU A 169 6.19 3.71 -18.79
C LEU A 169 4.83 3.99 -18.16
N LEU A 170 4.02 4.87 -18.72
CA LEU A 170 2.69 5.19 -18.22
C LEU A 170 1.65 4.10 -18.53
N THR A 171 1.82 3.40 -19.68
CA THR A 171 0.85 2.38 -20.12
C THR A 171 1.27 0.94 -19.83
N SER A 172 2.57 0.69 -19.65
CA SER A 172 3.14 -0.65 -19.44
C SER A 172 4.08 -0.69 -18.24
N ASP A 173 3.74 0.03 -17.17
CA ASP A 173 4.57 0.01 -15.98
C ASP A 173 4.55 -1.39 -15.35
N GLU A 174 5.46 -2.23 -15.84
CA GLU A 174 5.73 -3.53 -15.24
C GLU A 174 6.13 -3.40 -13.77
N ARG A 175 6.66 -2.24 -13.35
CA ARG A 175 6.96 -1.96 -11.94
C ARG A 175 5.67 -1.76 -11.16
N LEU A 176 4.68 -1.00 -11.68
CA LEU A 176 3.35 -0.89 -11.07
C LEU A 176 2.60 -2.23 -11.13
N LYS A 177 2.76 -3.03 -12.19
CA LYS A 177 2.21 -4.39 -12.25
C LYS A 177 2.88 -5.32 -11.25
N ARG A 178 4.20 -5.26 -11.06
CA ARG A 178 4.92 -6.04 -10.03
C ARG A 178 4.44 -5.74 -8.62
N PHE A 179 3.93 -4.55 -8.36
CA PHE A 179 3.37 -4.19 -7.06
C PHE A 179 1.93 -4.64 -6.86
N LYS A 180 1.16 -4.94 -7.92
CA LYS A 180 -0.18 -5.53 -7.81
C LYS A 180 -0.14 -7.02 -7.45
N ASP A 181 0.96 -7.71 -7.76
CA ASP A 181 1.13 -9.15 -7.53
C ASP A 181 1.83 -9.48 -6.20
N ILE A 182 1.92 -8.51 -5.28
CA ILE A 182 2.32 -8.78 -3.91
C ILE A 182 1.16 -9.44 -3.19
N SER A 183 1.13 -10.77 -3.17
CA SER A 183 0.26 -11.51 -2.26
C SER A 183 0.93 -11.56 -0.89
N PHE A 184 0.22 -11.12 0.13
CA PHE A 184 0.59 -11.38 1.51
C PHE A 184 0.10 -12.78 1.84
N ASP A 185 1.00 -13.75 1.91
CA ASP A 185 0.68 -15.05 2.49
C ASP A 185 0.63 -14.87 4.01
N ASP A 186 -0.58 -15.02 4.55
CA ASP A 186 -0.89 -14.87 5.99
C ASP A 186 -0.39 -16.06 6.86
N ASP A 187 0.31 -17.02 6.26
CA ASP A 187 0.78 -18.21 6.95
C ASP A 187 2.30 -18.14 7.18
N GLU A 188 2.72 -17.46 8.23
CA GLU A 188 3.73 -17.99 9.15
C GLU A 188 4.11 -16.97 10.23
N GLU A 189 4.20 -17.48 11.43
CA GLU A 189 4.63 -16.83 12.66
C GLU A 189 5.98 -16.12 12.51
N GLU A 190 6.08 -14.99 13.20
CA GLU A 190 7.30 -14.33 13.66
C GLU A 190 8.26 -13.70 12.63
N ASP A 191 8.35 -12.40 12.75
CA ASP A 191 9.52 -11.54 12.59
C ASP A 191 10.02 -11.15 11.20
N ASP A 192 9.54 -11.62 10.08
CA ASP A 192 9.95 -11.03 8.80
C ASP A 192 8.82 -11.00 7.78
N LEU A 193 8.40 -9.82 7.38
CA LEU A 193 7.59 -9.56 6.20
C LEU A 193 8.37 -10.01 4.94
N LYS A 194 8.29 -11.31 4.62
CA LYS A 194 8.89 -11.83 3.39
C LYS A 194 7.99 -11.49 2.22
N VAL A 195 8.44 -10.56 1.40
CA VAL A 195 7.83 -10.24 0.12
C VAL A 195 8.28 -11.30 -0.89
N TYR A 196 7.39 -12.18 -1.31
CA TYR A 196 7.68 -13.18 -2.36
C TYR A 196 7.27 -12.63 -3.73
N TYR A 197 8.23 -12.59 -4.65
CA TYR A 197 7.95 -12.33 -6.05
C TYR A 197 7.63 -13.64 -6.76
N LYS A 198 6.45 -13.74 -7.35
CA LYS A 198 6.11 -14.87 -8.21
C LYS A 198 6.82 -14.67 -9.56
N LYS A 199 7.82 -15.48 -9.84
CA LYS A 199 8.39 -15.60 -11.20
C LYS A 199 7.38 -16.33 -12.06
N GLU A 200 6.80 -15.66 -13.05
CA GLU A 200 6.11 -16.36 -14.12
C GLU A 200 7.11 -17.28 -14.86
N LYS A 201 6.79 -18.55 -14.88
CA LYS A 201 7.45 -19.50 -15.78
C LYS A 201 6.94 -19.25 -17.19
N LYS A 202 7.87 -18.96 -18.10
CA LYS A 202 7.62 -19.05 -19.53
C LYS A 202 7.33 -20.48 -19.92
#